data_ed842540417417586c2b18857b5f69a0
#
_entry.id   ed842540417417586c2b18857b5f69a0
#
_cell.length_a   1.000
_cell.length_b   1.000
_cell.length_c   1.000
_cell.angle_alpha   90.00
_cell.angle_beta   90.00
_cell.angle_gamma   90.00
#
_symmetry.space_group_name_H-M   'P 1'
#
loop_
_entity.id
_entity.type
_entity.pdbx_description
1 polymer ?
#
loop_
_entity_poly.entity_id
_entity_poly.type
_entity_poly.pdbx_seq_one_letter_code
_entity_poly.pdbx_strand_id
1 'polypeptide(L)'
;LVRRVADLLEARSIDAEQRATLLEPLDALARQHDVFNAGSRGLVVFVSPNGAEHWHLPVELEEVARVNDRPYLEPLIPIVTDDTHFYVIVLSQHAVRLLECNRLLARELPLPEGTPHRVEDAAGWEIRRDSLQAHDIHSGPLLAHSSTRKFRVPSGNAGNRPIYHGQGAGAGEDDTDLQRFVRDLDAGLWSAITHRGSPVVLATSEGLQAIFREHTRLPNVVEQFLHGNFERVSNDAVHARALELIEPQLEQRLEEARARFRALDGTGRATAQIEQVVAAAADGRIDTLFVREGAEVPGHFDPATQRVVLTDGGHTDLLDLAATDTFLRGGTVHRLEADAMPTPSEAAAILRY
;
A
#
# COMPACT_ATOMS: atom_id res chain seq x y z
N LEU A 1 -15.38 25.44 6.45
CA LEU A 1 -16.13 24.17 6.69
C LEU A 1 -17.20 24.32 7.76
N VAL A 2 -16.90 24.73 9.01
CA VAL A 2 -17.90 24.82 10.11
C VAL A 2 -19.13 25.66 9.73
N ARG A 3 -18.93 26.84 9.11
CA ARG A 3 -20.05 27.66 8.61
C ARG A 3 -20.87 26.91 7.57
N ARG A 4 -20.23 26.26 6.61
CA ARG A 4 -20.93 25.48 5.58
C ARG A 4 -21.76 24.34 6.17
N VAL A 5 -21.24 23.67 7.23
CA VAL A 5 -22.03 22.66 7.97
C VAL A 5 -23.23 23.32 8.67
N ALA A 6 -23.07 24.48 9.31
CA ALA A 6 -24.16 25.18 9.95
C ALA A 6 -25.27 25.55 8.94
N ASP A 7 -24.89 26.10 7.78
CA ASP A 7 -25.81 26.44 6.69
C ASP A 7 -26.56 25.20 6.17
N LEU A 8 -25.88 24.06 6.03
CA LEU A 8 -26.49 22.80 5.62
C LEU A 8 -27.47 22.25 6.65
N LEU A 9 -27.15 22.34 7.95
CA LEU A 9 -28.05 21.93 9.04
C LEU A 9 -29.30 22.82 9.09
N GLU A 10 -29.17 24.12 8.84
CA GLU A 10 -30.28 25.05 8.78
C GLU A 10 -31.18 24.76 7.55
N ALA A 11 -30.60 24.57 6.40
CA ALA A 11 -31.33 24.24 5.17
C ALA A 11 -32.15 22.93 5.29
N ARG A 12 -31.72 22.01 6.16
CA ARG A 12 -32.43 20.76 6.44
C ARG A 12 -33.46 20.85 7.54
N SER A 13 -33.75 22.06 8.04
CA SER A 13 -34.76 22.31 9.08
C SER A 13 -34.54 21.48 10.37
N ILE A 14 -33.29 21.17 10.69
CA ILE A 14 -32.91 20.54 11.95
C ILE A 14 -33.14 21.53 13.07
N ASP A 15 -33.73 21.11 14.19
CA ASP A 15 -34.05 22.01 15.31
C ASP A 15 -32.78 22.60 15.94
N ALA A 16 -32.95 23.73 16.66
CA ALA A 16 -31.82 24.50 17.19
C ALA A 16 -31.00 23.75 18.24
N GLU A 17 -31.61 22.85 19.01
CA GLU A 17 -30.94 22.08 20.06
C GLU A 17 -30.08 20.98 19.41
N GLN A 18 -30.60 20.26 18.43
CA GLN A 18 -29.87 19.26 17.67
C GLN A 18 -28.71 19.90 16.86
N ARG A 19 -28.94 21.08 16.27
CA ARG A 19 -27.87 21.84 15.59
C ARG A 19 -26.74 22.22 16.55
N ALA A 20 -27.07 22.69 17.74
CA ALA A 20 -26.07 23.02 18.75
C ALA A 20 -25.25 21.79 19.16
N THR A 21 -25.91 20.66 19.38
CA THR A 21 -25.27 19.38 19.73
C THR A 21 -24.28 18.91 18.65
N LEU A 22 -24.59 19.11 17.36
CA LEU A 22 -23.71 18.73 16.26
C LEU A 22 -22.58 19.74 16.00
N LEU A 23 -22.83 21.04 16.24
CA LEU A 23 -21.82 22.07 15.98
C LEU A 23 -20.80 22.23 17.11
N GLU A 24 -21.19 21.98 18.37
CA GLU A 24 -20.29 22.11 19.52
C GLU A 24 -19.00 21.29 19.41
N PRO A 25 -19.03 19.99 19.04
CA PRO A 25 -17.82 19.20 18.84
C PRO A 25 -16.94 19.71 17.68
N LEU A 26 -17.56 20.21 16.59
CA LEU A 26 -16.84 20.80 15.47
C LEU A 26 -16.13 22.10 15.85
N ASP A 27 -16.81 22.97 16.60
CA ASP A 27 -16.22 24.21 17.10
C ASP A 27 -15.11 23.95 18.11
N ALA A 28 -15.24 22.91 18.93
CA ALA A 28 -14.20 22.48 19.85
C ALA A 28 -12.97 21.99 19.09
N LEU A 29 -13.16 21.15 18.05
CA LEU A 29 -12.10 20.65 17.19
C LEU A 29 -11.42 21.78 16.42
N ALA A 30 -12.18 22.73 15.88
CA ALA A 30 -11.67 23.88 15.13
C ALA A 30 -10.76 24.81 15.96
N ARG A 31 -10.90 24.82 17.30
CA ARG A 31 -10.03 25.57 18.22
C ARG A 31 -8.74 24.82 18.58
N GLN A 32 -8.64 23.54 18.28
CA GLN A 32 -7.46 22.72 18.57
C GLN A 32 -6.42 22.87 17.45
N HIS A 33 -5.44 23.76 17.67
CA HIS A 33 -4.38 24.03 16.69
C HIS A 33 -3.57 22.77 16.31
N ASP A 34 -3.44 21.82 17.22
CA ASP A 34 -2.69 20.59 17.01
C ASP A 34 -3.33 19.67 15.95
N VAL A 35 -4.67 19.71 15.83
CA VAL A 35 -5.42 18.95 14.83
C VAL A 35 -5.08 19.38 13.39
N PHE A 36 -4.81 20.68 13.19
CA PHE A 36 -4.49 21.21 11.86
C PHE A 36 -2.99 21.24 11.56
N ASN A 37 -2.14 21.08 12.58
CA ASN A 37 -0.68 21.14 12.47
C ASN A 37 -0.01 19.76 12.50
N ALA A 38 -0.76 18.68 12.43
CA ALA A 38 -0.23 17.31 12.55
C ALA A 38 0.61 16.83 11.33
N GLY A 39 0.94 17.72 10.38
CA GLY A 39 1.72 17.39 9.18
C GLY A 39 0.95 16.52 8.17
N SER A 40 -0.34 16.30 8.40
CA SER A 40 -1.23 15.61 7.49
C SER A 40 -1.66 16.51 6.33
N ARG A 41 -1.94 15.93 5.16
CA ARG A 41 -2.40 16.65 3.97
C ARG A 41 -3.92 16.74 3.89
N GLY A 42 -4.63 15.83 4.58
CA GLY A 42 -6.08 15.76 4.66
C GLY A 42 -6.58 15.54 6.10
N LEU A 43 -7.77 16.01 6.38
CA LEU A 43 -8.48 15.80 7.64
C LEU A 43 -9.92 15.38 7.33
N VAL A 44 -10.34 14.26 7.90
CA VAL A 44 -11.72 13.77 7.86
C VAL A 44 -12.32 13.90 9.25
N VAL A 45 -13.53 14.43 9.33
CA VAL A 45 -14.27 14.59 10.59
C VAL A 45 -15.67 14.04 10.39
N PHE A 46 -16.08 13.10 11.22
CA PHE A 46 -17.46 12.64 11.34
C PHE A 46 -18.05 13.15 12.65
N VAL A 47 -19.23 13.74 12.56
CA VAL A 47 -19.93 14.27 13.72
C VAL A 47 -21.29 13.61 13.82
N SER A 48 -21.63 13.18 15.02
CA SER A 48 -22.92 12.60 15.37
C SER A 48 -23.43 13.18 16.69
N PRO A 49 -24.68 12.92 17.09
CA PRO A 49 -25.15 13.31 18.42
C PRO A 49 -24.33 12.71 19.57
N ASN A 50 -23.53 11.67 19.31
CA ASN A 50 -22.70 11.01 20.32
C ASN A 50 -21.28 11.62 20.41
N GLY A 51 -20.92 12.57 19.53
CA GLY A 51 -19.62 13.22 19.51
C GLY A 51 -19.02 13.35 18.11
N ALA A 52 -17.75 13.77 18.05
CA ALA A 52 -16.97 13.89 16.82
C ALA A 52 -15.78 12.96 16.85
N GLU A 53 -15.53 12.30 15.72
CA GLU A 53 -14.34 11.51 15.45
C GLU A 53 -13.59 12.14 14.28
N HIS A 54 -12.26 12.08 14.30
CA HIS A 54 -11.46 12.65 13.23
C HIS A 54 -10.23 11.79 12.90
N TRP A 55 -9.81 11.82 11.63
CA TRP A 55 -8.64 11.12 11.13
C TRP A 55 -7.79 12.02 10.27
N HIS A 56 -6.49 11.93 10.48
CA HIS A 56 -5.49 12.56 9.64
C HIS A 56 -5.11 11.64 8.50
N LEU A 57 -5.16 12.16 7.28
CA LEU A 57 -4.78 11.42 6.09
C LEU A 57 -3.55 12.06 5.43
N PRO A 58 -2.63 11.25 4.90
CA PRO A 58 -1.45 11.77 4.21
C PRO A 58 -1.73 12.23 2.77
N VAL A 59 -2.99 12.25 2.34
CA VAL A 59 -3.45 12.70 1.03
C VAL A 59 -4.28 13.96 1.15
N GLU A 60 -4.27 14.78 0.11
CA GLU A 60 -5.20 15.90 -0.03
C GLU A 60 -6.60 15.38 -0.35
N LEU A 61 -7.58 15.92 0.33
CA LEU A 61 -8.98 15.66 0.08
C LEU A 61 -9.66 16.94 -0.43
N GLU A 62 -10.62 16.76 -1.32
CA GLU A 62 -11.51 17.85 -1.68
C GLU A 62 -12.28 18.33 -0.45
N GLU A 63 -12.48 19.66 -0.36
CA GLU A 63 -13.24 20.27 0.74
C GLU A 63 -14.73 20.01 0.56
N VAL A 64 -15.25 18.99 1.23
CA VAL A 64 -16.65 18.56 1.20
C VAL A 64 -17.26 18.64 2.60
N ALA A 65 -18.49 19.10 2.68
CA ALA A 65 -19.33 19.00 3.88
C ALA A 65 -20.67 18.36 3.48
N ARG A 66 -21.09 17.34 4.21
CA ARG A 66 -22.35 16.62 3.99
C ARG A 66 -23.10 16.45 5.30
N VAL A 67 -24.41 16.49 5.24
CA VAL A 67 -25.31 16.14 6.34
C VAL A 67 -26.17 14.97 5.85
N ASN A 68 -25.92 13.79 6.35
CA ASN A 68 -26.57 12.54 5.95
C ASN A 68 -26.96 11.74 7.17
N ASP A 69 -27.80 10.72 7.00
CA ASP A 69 -28.17 9.76 8.05
C ASP A 69 -27.02 8.78 8.38
N ARG A 70 -25.98 8.77 7.57
CA ARG A 70 -24.79 7.93 7.70
C ARG A 70 -23.53 8.69 7.28
N PRO A 71 -22.32 8.24 7.70
CA PRO A 71 -21.08 8.82 7.24
C PRO A 71 -20.99 8.82 5.72
N TYR A 72 -20.52 9.91 5.12
CA TYR A 72 -20.22 10.01 3.69
C TYR A 72 -18.80 9.51 3.43
N LEU A 73 -18.67 8.34 2.83
CA LEU A 73 -17.40 7.62 2.69
C LEU A 73 -16.85 7.62 1.27
N GLU A 74 -17.64 7.98 0.26
CA GLU A 74 -17.25 7.94 -1.15
C GLU A 74 -15.88 8.58 -1.44
N PRO A 75 -15.50 9.76 -0.88
CA PRO A 75 -14.18 10.34 -1.11
C PRO A 75 -13.01 9.54 -0.51
N LEU A 76 -13.30 8.63 0.43
CA LEU A 76 -12.31 7.79 1.09
C LEU A 76 -12.13 6.44 0.40
N ILE A 77 -13.09 6.04 -0.43
CA ILE A 77 -13.06 4.75 -1.12
C ILE A 77 -11.77 4.56 -1.92
N PRO A 78 -11.27 5.53 -2.73
CA PRO A 78 -10.03 5.37 -3.48
C PRO A 78 -8.78 5.16 -2.59
N ILE A 79 -8.87 5.52 -1.30
CA ILE A 79 -7.76 5.35 -0.34
C ILE A 79 -7.70 3.91 0.17
N VAL A 80 -8.83 3.22 0.22
CA VAL A 80 -8.97 1.90 0.83
C VAL A 80 -9.29 0.78 -0.16
N THR A 81 -9.59 1.10 -1.44
CA THR A 81 -9.89 0.08 -2.46
C THR A 81 -8.65 -0.61 -2.99
N ASP A 82 -8.80 -1.87 -3.33
CA ASP A 82 -7.73 -2.79 -3.72
C ASP A 82 -7.38 -2.78 -5.23
N ASP A 83 -8.15 -2.08 -6.05
CA ASP A 83 -8.01 -2.10 -7.50
C ASP A 83 -6.71 -1.48 -8.03
N THR A 84 -6.13 -0.56 -7.26
CA THR A 84 -4.84 0.08 -7.55
C THR A 84 -3.72 -0.36 -6.62
N HIS A 85 -3.95 -1.44 -5.86
CA HIS A 85 -2.98 -1.93 -4.88
C HIS A 85 -1.76 -2.57 -5.55
N PHE A 86 -0.57 -2.20 -5.10
CA PHE A 86 0.70 -2.77 -5.51
C PHE A 86 1.74 -2.73 -4.39
N TYR A 87 2.81 -3.47 -4.54
CA TYR A 87 3.93 -3.44 -3.61
C TYR A 87 5.19 -2.89 -4.28
N VAL A 88 6.03 -2.23 -3.50
CA VAL A 88 7.39 -1.86 -3.92
C VAL A 88 8.39 -2.46 -2.97
N ILE A 89 9.32 -3.24 -3.50
CA ILE A 89 10.46 -3.76 -2.76
C ILE A 89 11.65 -2.87 -3.09
N VAL A 90 12.08 -2.08 -2.13
CA VAL A 90 13.34 -1.35 -2.21
C VAL A 90 14.45 -2.25 -1.70
N LEU A 91 15.35 -2.66 -2.60
CA LEU A 91 16.38 -3.64 -2.31
C LEU A 91 17.77 -3.09 -2.60
N SER A 92 18.62 -3.10 -1.58
CA SER A 92 20.05 -2.85 -1.69
C SER A 92 20.84 -3.87 -0.88
N GLN A 93 22.18 -3.81 -0.94
CA GLN A 93 23.01 -4.66 -0.09
C GLN A 93 22.91 -4.31 1.40
N HIS A 94 22.54 -3.07 1.72
CA HIS A 94 22.57 -2.53 3.09
C HIS A 94 21.18 -2.26 3.68
N ALA A 95 20.14 -2.31 2.88
CA ALA A 95 18.78 -2.05 3.37
C ALA A 95 17.72 -2.71 2.49
N VAL A 96 16.65 -3.17 3.14
CA VAL A 96 15.42 -3.63 2.50
C VAL A 96 14.25 -2.88 3.11
N ARG A 97 13.35 -2.39 2.25
CA ARG A 97 12.05 -1.84 2.65
C ARG A 97 10.97 -2.45 1.78
N LEU A 98 9.86 -2.81 2.37
CA LEU A 98 8.65 -3.23 1.68
C LEU A 98 7.61 -2.14 1.82
N LEU A 99 7.16 -1.59 0.70
CA LEU A 99 6.10 -0.60 0.67
C LEU A 99 4.81 -1.25 0.14
N GLU A 100 3.74 -1.05 0.86
CA GLU A 100 2.37 -1.31 0.40
C GLU A 100 1.83 0.01 -0.16
N CYS A 101 1.39 -0.03 -1.40
CA CYS A 101 1.04 1.17 -2.14
C CYS A 101 -0.34 1.04 -2.78
N ASN A 102 -1.01 2.16 -2.94
CA ASN A 102 -2.10 2.34 -3.88
C ASN A 102 -1.82 3.60 -4.72
N ARG A 103 -2.77 4.07 -5.54
CA ARG A 103 -2.58 5.28 -6.37
C ARG A 103 -2.25 6.53 -5.56
N LEU A 104 -2.66 6.61 -4.31
CA LEU A 104 -2.57 7.82 -3.47
C LEU A 104 -1.51 7.73 -2.37
N LEU A 105 -1.18 6.54 -1.90
CA LEU A 105 -0.41 6.30 -0.69
C LEU A 105 0.68 5.26 -0.88
N ALA A 106 1.76 5.43 -0.10
CA ALA A 106 2.72 4.38 0.20
C ALA A 106 2.89 4.25 1.71
N ARG A 107 2.76 3.04 2.22
CA ARG A 107 2.99 2.70 3.62
C ARG A 107 4.11 1.66 3.71
N GLU A 108 5.12 1.93 4.52
CA GLU A 108 6.15 0.94 4.79
C GLU A 108 5.60 -0.16 5.71
N LEU A 109 5.73 -1.41 5.26
CA LEU A 109 5.36 -2.58 6.04
C LEU A 109 6.57 -3.09 6.82
N PRO A 110 6.39 -3.44 8.10
CA PRO A 110 7.43 -4.14 8.83
C PRO A 110 7.64 -5.53 8.22
N LEU A 111 8.90 -5.90 8.03
CA LEU A 111 9.24 -7.26 7.65
C LEU A 111 9.11 -8.19 8.86
N PRO A 112 8.70 -9.45 8.67
CA PRO A 112 8.60 -10.43 9.74
C PRO A 112 9.93 -10.63 10.48
N GLU A 113 9.85 -10.99 11.74
CA GLU A 113 11.02 -11.29 12.56
C GLU A 113 11.88 -12.40 11.92
N GLY A 114 13.19 -12.20 11.90
CA GLY A 114 14.13 -13.12 11.25
C GLY A 114 14.35 -12.89 9.75
N THR A 115 13.62 -11.95 9.13
CA THR A 115 13.89 -11.56 7.74
C THR A 115 15.17 -10.71 7.68
N PRO A 116 16.16 -11.04 6.81
CA PRO A 116 17.37 -10.25 6.72
C PRO A 116 17.09 -8.88 6.09
N HIS A 117 17.65 -7.82 6.69
CA HIS A 117 17.54 -6.47 6.18
C HIS A 117 18.78 -6.03 5.37
N ARG A 118 19.88 -6.80 5.46
CA ARG A 118 21.16 -6.56 4.77
C ARG A 118 21.79 -7.89 4.40
N VAL A 119 22.67 -7.85 3.41
CA VAL A 119 23.45 -9.05 3.01
C VAL A 119 24.25 -9.61 4.21
N GLU A 120 24.80 -8.75 5.06
CA GLU A 120 25.58 -9.12 6.24
C GLU A 120 24.74 -9.90 7.27
N ASP A 121 23.44 -9.69 7.33
CA ASP A 121 22.55 -10.42 8.24
C ASP A 121 22.42 -11.90 7.83
N ALA A 122 22.44 -12.18 6.54
CA ALA A 122 22.42 -13.55 5.98
C ALA A 122 23.79 -14.25 6.09
N ALA A 123 24.90 -13.51 5.91
CA ALA A 123 26.25 -14.01 6.06
C ALA A 123 26.65 -14.27 7.54
N GLY A 124 26.18 -13.45 8.46
CA GLY A 124 26.53 -13.50 9.89
C GLY A 124 26.09 -14.77 10.63
N TRP A 125 25.20 -15.58 10.06
CA TRP A 125 24.78 -16.83 10.66
C TRP A 125 25.85 -17.94 10.52
N GLU A 126 26.63 -18.00 9.45
CA GLU A 126 27.72 -18.97 9.28
C GLU A 126 28.98 -18.59 10.07
N ILE A 127 29.34 -17.33 10.13
CA ILE A 127 30.47 -16.86 10.94
C ILE A 127 30.28 -17.24 12.42
N ARG A 128 29.04 -17.22 12.93
CA ARG A 128 28.73 -17.71 14.29
C ARG A 128 28.80 -19.22 14.40
N ARG A 129 28.49 -19.99 13.37
CA ARG A 129 28.63 -21.46 13.38
C ARG A 129 30.08 -21.87 13.35
N ASP A 130 30.91 -21.27 12.51
CA ASP A 130 32.35 -21.57 12.41
C ASP A 130 33.12 -21.12 13.66
N SER A 131 32.74 -19.99 14.28
CA SER A 131 33.33 -19.54 15.54
C SER A 131 32.93 -20.42 16.74
N LEU A 132 31.82 -21.14 16.68
CA LEU A 132 31.38 -22.11 17.70
C LEU A 132 31.99 -23.50 17.50
N GLN A 133 32.52 -23.82 16.32
CA GLN A 133 33.21 -25.07 16.03
C GLN A 133 34.74 -25.01 16.27
N ALA A 134 35.32 -23.84 16.50
CA ALA A 134 36.77 -23.63 16.69
C ALA A 134 37.29 -23.76 18.12
N HIS A 135 36.48 -24.28 19.05
CA HIS A 135 36.95 -24.56 20.42
C HIS A 135 36.81 -26.02 20.80
N ASP A 136 37.66 -26.87 20.23
CA ASP A 136 38.10 -28.11 20.88
C ASP A 136 39.33 -28.69 20.16
N ILE A 137 40.51 -28.15 20.44
CA ILE A 137 41.78 -28.88 20.22
C ILE A 137 42.68 -28.66 21.43
N HIS A 138 42.62 -29.61 22.33
CA HIS A 138 43.67 -30.21 23.14
C HIS A 138 44.74 -29.29 23.76
N SER A 139 44.59 -29.07 25.05
CA SER A 139 45.68 -28.97 26.02
C SER A 139 46.41 -30.31 26.16
N GLY A 140 47.58 -30.41 25.57
CA GLY A 140 48.56 -31.47 25.86
C GLY A 140 49.87 -30.82 26.33
N PRO A 141 50.65 -31.47 27.22
CA PRO A 141 51.61 -30.79 28.08
C PRO A 141 52.96 -30.51 27.38
N LEU A 142 53.53 -29.38 27.81
CA LEU A 142 54.88 -28.89 27.57
C LEU A 142 55.97 -29.98 27.77
N LEU A 143 56.81 -30.20 26.78
CA LEU A 143 58.19 -30.63 26.99
C LEU A 143 59.13 -29.70 26.22
N ALA A 144 59.97 -29.06 27.04
CA ALA A 144 61.04 -28.19 26.60
C ALA A 144 62.17 -28.99 25.96
N HIS A 145 62.69 -28.53 24.80
CA HIS A 145 64.12 -28.76 24.47
C HIS A 145 64.64 -27.58 23.66
N SER A 146 65.69 -27.01 24.18
CA SER A 146 66.50 -25.91 23.66
C SER A 146 67.30 -26.35 22.42
N SER A 147 67.39 -25.52 21.41
CA SER A 147 68.67 -25.32 20.70
C SER A 147 68.66 -24.02 19.91
N THR A 148 69.58 -23.18 20.32
CA THR A 148 70.06 -21.94 19.74
C THR A 148 70.51 -22.16 18.28
N ARG A 149 69.98 -21.35 17.35
CA ARG A 149 70.73 -20.96 16.14
C ARG A 149 70.42 -19.54 15.78
N LYS A 150 71.42 -18.67 15.97
CA LYS A 150 71.47 -17.31 15.50
C LYS A 150 71.46 -17.32 13.98
N PHE A 151 70.51 -16.63 13.38
CA PHE A 151 70.63 -16.17 12.00
C PHE A 151 70.68 -14.63 11.95
N ARG A 152 71.71 -14.17 11.31
CA ARG A 152 72.16 -12.78 11.14
C ARG A 152 71.31 -12.15 10.07
N VAL A 153 70.77 -10.96 10.34
CA VAL A 153 70.04 -10.12 9.37
C VAL A 153 71.03 -9.31 8.58
N PRO A 154 71.04 -9.27 7.27
CA PRO A 154 71.69 -8.25 6.46
C PRO A 154 70.73 -7.05 6.33
N SER A 155 71.23 -5.89 6.71
CA SER A 155 70.61 -4.61 6.36
C SER A 155 70.76 -4.38 4.88
N GLY A 156 69.65 -4.14 4.20
CA GLY A 156 69.55 -3.74 2.83
C GLY A 156 68.31 -2.93 2.58
N ASN A 157 68.50 -1.67 2.38
CA ASN A 157 67.54 -0.64 2.03
C ASN A 157 66.90 -0.94 0.69
N ALA A 158 65.58 -0.99 0.59
CA ALA A 158 64.82 -0.52 -0.61
C ALA A 158 63.35 -0.86 -0.38
N GLY A 159 62.51 0.12 -0.59
CA GLY A 159 61.06 0.03 -0.44
C GLY A 159 60.43 -1.12 -1.22
N ASN A 160 59.69 -1.90 -0.50
CA ASN A 160 58.74 -2.83 -1.09
C ASN A 160 57.43 -2.69 -0.34
N ARG A 161 56.54 -1.93 -0.96
CA ARG A 161 55.14 -1.99 -0.63
C ARG A 161 54.70 -3.44 -0.83
N PRO A 162 54.00 -4.07 0.10
CA PRO A 162 53.36 -5.34 -0.20
C PRO A 162 52.30 -5.08 -1.28
N ILE A 163 52.56 -5.60 -2.47
CA ILE A 163 51.56 -5.71 -3.49
C ILE A 163 50.61 -6.82 -2.99
N TYR A 164 49.45 -6.43 -2.49
CA TYR A 164 48.34 -7.33 -2.29
C TYR A 164 47.91 -7.79 -3.70
N HIS A 165 48.37 -8.94 -4.10
CA HIS A 165 47.73 -9.70 -5.14
C HIS A 165 46.46 -10.29 -4.53
N GLY A 166 45.37 -9.56 -4.61
CA GLY A 166 44.03 -10.11 -4.47
C GLY A 166 43.78 -11.06 -5.63
N GLN A 167 44.17 -12.30 -5.47
CA GLN A 167 43.73 -13.37 -6.36
C GLN A 167 42.30 -13.72 -5.97
N GLY A 168 41.32 -13.32 -6.79
CA GLY A 168 40.19 -14.06 -7.27
C GLY A 168 39.42 -15.03 -6.37
N ALA A 169 39.40 -14.85 -5.05
CA ALA A 169 38.59 -15.67 -4.15
C ALA A 169 37.30 -14.95 -3.66
N GLY A 170 37.15 -13.65 -3.92
CA GLY A 170 36.01 -12.87 -3.42
C GLY A 170 34.76 -12.88 -4.33
N ALA A 171 34.90 -13.06 -5.62
CA ALA A 171 33.74 -12.90 -6.53
C ALA A 171 32.72 -14.05 -6.46
N GLY A 172 33.14 -15.23 -6.04
CA GLY A 172 32.25 -16.39 -5.94
C GLY A 172 31.57 -16.52 -4.57
N GLU A 173 32.20 -16.02 -3.51
CA GLU A 173 31.64 -16.01 -2.14
C GLU A 173 30.61 -14.90 -1.99
N ASP A 174 30.90 -13.70 -2.51
CA ASP A 174 29.96 -12.57 -2.52
C ASP A 174 28.67 -12.92 -3.29
N ASP A 175 28.76 -13.66 -4.38
CA ASP A 175 27.60 -14.08 -5.18
C ASP A 175 26.75 -15.13 -4.45
N THR A 176 27.38 -16.02 -3.69
CA THR A 176 26.70 -17.03 -2.85
C THR A 176 25.96 -16.38 -1.67
N ASP A 177 26.55 -15.37 -1.05
CA ASP A 177 25.93 -14.65 0.06
C ASP A 177 24.75 -13.81 -0.40
N LEU A 178 24.84 -13.17 -1.57
CA LEU A 178 23.73 -12.46 -2.20
C LEU A 178 22.57 -13.37 -2.55
N GLN A 179 22.85 -14.55 -3.10
CA GLN A 179 21.80 -15.55 -3.42
C GLN A 179 21.11 -16.07 -2.15
N ARG A 180 21.88 -16.33 -1.09
CA ARG A 180 21.31 -16.72 0.20
C ARG A 180 20.44 -15.61 0.78
N PHE A 181 20.96 -14.40 0.81
CA PHE A 181 20.23 -13.22 1.26
C PHE A 181 18.89 -13.09 0.54
N VAL A 182 18.86 -13.18 -0.79
CA VAL A 182 17.62 -13.07 -1.57
C VAL A 182 16.64 -14.19 -1.25
N ARG A 183 17.09 -15.42 -1.03
CA ARG A 183 16.20 -16.55 -0.66
C ARG A 183 15.58 -16.38 0.72
N ASP A 184 16.37 -15.94 1.70
CA ASP A 184 15.90 -15.72 3.06
C ASP A 184 14.96 -14.50 3.10
N LEU A 185 15.27 -13.45 2.34
CA LEU A 185 14.41 -12.30 2.14
C LEU A 185 13.09 -12.67 1.48
N ASP A 186 13.10 -13.48 0.42
CA ASP A 186 11.91 -13.94 -0.31
C ASP A 186 10.90 -14.64 0.62
N ALA A 187 11.38 -15.43 1.58
CA ALA A 187 10.52 -16.08 2.56
C ALA A 187 9.80 -15.07 3.47
N GLY A 188 10.49 -14.01 3.90
CA GLY A 188 9.91 -12.91 4.69
C GLY A 188 8.92 -12.08 3.87
N LEU A 189 9.29 -11.70 2.64
CA LEU A 189 8.42 -10.97 1.72
C LEU A 189 7.16 -11.77 1.40
N TRP A 190 7.29 -13.07 1.16
CA TRP A 190 6.15 -13.96 0.94
C TRP A 190 5.15 -13.93 2.09
N SER A 191 5.62 -13.84 3.32
CA SER A 191 4.78 -13.77 4.51
C SER A 191 4.15 -12.38 4.70
N ALA A 192 4.86 -11.31 4.36
CA ALA A 192 4.41 -9.93 4.53
C ALA A 192 3.40 -9.50 3.45
N ILE A 193 3.53 -10.01 2.22
CA ILE A 193 2.64 -9.68 1.10
C ILE A 193 1.35 -10.48 1.22
N THR A 194 0.27 -9.81 1.61
CA THR A 194 -1.05 -10.42 1.83
C THR A 194 -1.90 -10.47 0.55
N HIS A 195 -1.82 -9.45 -0.29
CA HIS A 195 -2.56 -9.33 -1.56
C HIS A 195 -1.79 -9.96 -2.71
N ARG A 196 -1.90 -11.28 -2.85
CA ARG A 196 -1.10 -12.10 -3.78
C ARG A 196 -1.31 -11.77 -5.28
N GLY A 197 -2.44 -11.15 -5.61
CA GLY A 197 -2.77 -10.72 -6.98
C GLY A 197 -2.18 -9.39 -7.40
N SER A 198 -1.65 -8.62 -6.43
CA SER A 198 -1.13 -7.27 -6.70
C SER A 198 0.23 -7.28 -7.37
N PRO A 199 0.53 -6.32 -8.26
CA PRO A 199 1.84 -6.15 -8.85
C PRO A 199 2.91 -5.89 -7.78
N VAL A 200 4.12 -6.36 -8.03
CA VAL A 200 5.30 -6.11 -7.18
C VAL A 200 6.37 -5.42 -8.02
N VAL A 201 6.64 -4.16 -7.71
CA VAL A 201 7.71 -3.37 -8.35
C VAL A 201 9.00 -3.54 -7.57
N LEU A 202 10.10 -3.79 -8.26
CA LEU A 202 11.42 -3.84 -7.67
C LEU A 202 12.16 -2.50 -7.89
N ALA A 203 12.70 -1.93 -6.83
CA ALA A 203 13.55 -0.73 -6.86
C ALA A 203 14.96 -1.10 -6.38
N THR A 204 15.91 -1.28 -7.31
CA THR A 204 17.23 -1.83 -7.00
C THR A 204 18.27 -1.55 -8.08
N SER A 205 19.49 -2.06 -7.90
CA SER A 205 20.52 -2.08 -8.92
C SER A 205 20.34 -3.28 -9.89
N GLU A 206 20.91 -3.19 -11.08
CA GLU A 206 20.79 -4.20 -12.13
C GLU A 206 21.29 -5.58 -11.69
N GLY A 207 22.41 -5.64 -10.98
CA GLY A 207 22.97 -6.92 -10.51
C GLY A 207 22.07 -7.61 -9.47
N LEU A 208 21.52 -6.86 -8.50
CA LEU A 208 20.60 -7.40 -7.50
C LEU A 208 19.24 -7.78 -8.11
N GLN A 209 18.78 -7.05 -9.13
CA GLN A 209 17.57 -7.36 -9.86
C GLN A 209 17.65 -8.75 -10.50
N ALA A 210 18.75 -9.06 -11.17
CA ALA A 210 18.94 -10.37 -11.81
C ALA A 210 18.90 -11.50 -10.80
N ILE A 211 19.63 -11.37 -9.69
CA ILE A 211 19.66 -12.38 -8.61
C ILE A 211 18.28 -12.52 -7.94
N PHE A 212 17.59 -11.40 -7.67
CA PHE A 212 16.26 -11.43 -7.08
C PHE A 212 15.27 -12.20 -7.97
N ARG A 213 15.26 -11.93 -9.28
CA ARG A 213 14.37 -12.60 -10.24
C ARG A 213 14.63 -14.09 -10.36
N GLU A 214 15.88 -14.52 -10.28
CA GLU A 214 16.25 -15.93 -10.36
C GLU A 214 15.76 -16.72 -9.14
N HIS A 215 15.69 -16.08 -7.98
CA HIS A 215 15.45 -16.77 -6.72
C HIS A 215 14.10 -16.48 -6.05
N THR A 216 13.38 -15.45 -6.52
CA THR A 216 12.07 -15.11 -5.94
C THR A 216 10.98 -16.08 -6.37
N ARG A 217 10.08 -16.38 -5.44
CA ARG A 217 8.82 -17.13 -5.68
C ARG A 217 7.61 -16.21 -5.69
N LEU A 218 7.81 -14.92 -5.51
CA LEU A 218 6.71 -13.95 -5.53
C LEU A 218 6.07 -13.94 -6.93
N PRO A 219 4.75 -14.14 -7.02
CA PRO A 219 4.03 -13.94 -8.26
C PRO A 219 3.96 -12.44 -8.58
N ASN A 220 3.69 -12.12 -9.84
CA ASN A 220 3.39 -10.75 -10.29
C ASN A 220 4.52 -9.71 -10.06
N VAL A 221 5.77 -10.15 -9.96
CA VAL A 221 6.91 -9.23 -10.02
C VAL A 221 6.94 -8.62 -11.42
N VAL A 222 6.77 -7.31 -11.49
CA VAL A 222 6.71 -6.55 -12.74
C VAL A 222 8.03 -6.68 -13.49
N GLU A 223 7.97 -6.89 -14.82
CA GLU A 223 9.17 -7.09 -15.63
C GLU A 223 10.10 -5.87 -15.59
N GLN A 224 9.53 -4.68 -15.66
CA GLN A 224 10.25 -3.43 -15.49
C GLN A 224 10.57 -3.19 -14.02
N PHE A 225 11.65 -2.47 -13.74
CA PHE A 225 12.05 -2.14 -12.38
C PHE A 225 12.63 -0.73 -12.30
N LEU A 226 12.65 -0.16 -11.11
CA LEU A 226 13.27 1.12 -10.86
C LEU A 226 14.77 0.91 -10.66
N HIS A 227 15.55 1.38 -11.63
CA HIS A 227 17.00 1.26 -11.59
C HIS A 227 17.63 2.36 -10.74
N GLY A 228 18.47 1.99 -9.78
CA GLY A 228 19.26 2.94 -8.98
C GLY A 228 19.45 2.53 -7.52
N ASN A 229 20.01 3.44 -6.74
CA ASN A 229 20.12 3.31 -5.30
C ASN A 229 19.01 4.13 -4.62
N PHE A 230 18.11 3.44 -3.93
CA PHE A 230 16.95 4.03 -3.26
C PHE A 230 17.05 4.01 -1.74
N GLU A 231 18.20 3.66 -1.15
CA GLU A 231 18.36 3.53 0.31
C GLU A 231 17.93 4.80 1.06
N ARG A 232 18.26 5.97 0.51
CA ARG A 232 17.98 7.28 1.12
C ARG A 232 16.85 8.06 0.45
N VAL A 233 16.17 7.43 -0.49
CA VAL A 233 15.04 8.04 -1.18
C VAL A 233 13.79 7.87 -0.29
N SER A 234 12.99 8.92 -0.14
CA SER A 234 11.76 8.87 0.65
C SER A 234 10.75 7.89 0.06
N ASN A 235 9.85 7.36 0.88
CA ASN A 235 8.81 6.46 0.44
C ASN A 235 7.92 7.11 -0.62
N ASP A 236 7.58 8.40 -0.48
CA ASP A 236 6.77 9.14 -1.45
C ASP A 236 7.47 9.27 -2.81
N ALA A 237 8.78 9.52 -2.82
CA ALA A 237 9.53 9.62 -4.07
C ALA A 237 9.73 8.26 -4.76
N VAL A 238 9.83 7.18 -3.99
CA VAL A 238 9.84 5.80 -4.53
C VAL A 238 8.47 5.46 -5.08
N HIS A 239 7.41 5.77 -4.34
CA HIS A 239 6.02 5.57 -4.72
C HIS A 239 5.69 6.25 -6.05
N ALA A 240 5.98 7.55 -6.19
CA ALA A 240 5.69 8.30 -7.41
C ALA A 240 6.32 7.64 -8.65
N ARG A 241 7.60 7.23 -8.56
CA ARG A 241 8.28 6.54 -9.67
C ARG A 241 7.73 5.14 -9.95
N ALA A 242 7.35 4.41 -8.89
CA ALA A 242 6.77 3.08 -9.05
C ALA A 242 5.37 3.17 -9.68
N LEU A 243 4.59 4.18 -9.30
CA LEU A 243 3.28 4.44 -9.88
C LEU A 243 3.38 4.73 -11.39
N GLU A 244 4.28 5.62 -11.82
CA GLU A 244 4.54 5.88 -13.24
C GLU A 244 4.86 4.59 -14.02
N LEU A 245 5.60 3.67 -13.41
CA LEU A 245 6.00 2.42 -14.05
C LEU A 245 4.84 1.43 -14.22
N ILE A 246 3.93 1.36 -13.23
CA ILE A 246 2.81 0.40 -13.25
C ILE A 246 1.50 1.00 -13.78
N GLU A 247 1.42 2.32 -13.96
CA GLU A 247 0.22 3.01 -14.45
C GLU A 247 -0.40 2.31 -15.67
N PRO A 248 0.37 1.92 -16.72
CA PRO A 248 -0.20 1.21 -17.87
C PRO A 248 -0.87 -0.11 -17.53
N GLN A 249 -0.37 -0.82 -16.50
CA GLN A 249 -0.98 -2.08 -16.05
C GLN A 249 -2.27 -1.83 -15.26
N LEU A 250 -2.32 -0.76 -14.45
CA LEU A 250 -3.53 -0.37 -13.74
C LEU A 250 -4.63 0.08 -14.73
N GLU A 251 -4.25 0.86 -15.72
CA GLU A 251 -5.18 1.28 -16.80
C GLU A 251 -5.71 0.07 -17.60
N GLN A 252 -4.84 -0.88 -17.92
CA GLN A 252 -5.25 -2.11 -18.60
C GLN A 252 -6.28 -2.90 -17.77
N ARG A 253 -6.06 -3.05 -16.46
CA ARG A 253 -7.02 -3.74 -15.57
C ARG A 253 -8.38 -3.03 -15.54
N LEU A 254 -8.36 -1.71 -15.47
CA LEU A 254 -9.59 -0.92 -15.53
C LEU A 254 -10.32 -1.10 -16.88
N GLU A 255 -9.59 -1.09 -17.99
CA GLU A 255 -10.19 -1.33 -19.31
C GLU A 255 -10.73 -2.76 -19.46
N GLU A 256 -10.07 -3.75 -18.90
CA GLU A 256 -10.56 -5.13 -18.83
C GLU A 256 -11.88 -5.20 -18.03
N ALA A 257 -11.97 -4.48 -16.91
CA ALA A 257 -13.20 -4.40 -16.12
C ALA A 257 -14.34 -3.71 -16.89
N ARG A 258 -14.06 -2.63 -17.63
CA ARG A 258 -15.01 -1.95 -18.51
C ARG A 258 -15.47 -2.86 -19.66
N ALA A 259 -14.54 -3.56 -20.31
CA ALA A 259 -14.85 -4.51 -21.37
C ALA A 259 -15.74 -5.64 -20.86
N ARG A 260 -15.47 -6.14 -19.65
CA ARG A 260 -16.28 -7.15 -18.99
C ARG A 260 -17.71 -6.64 -18.73
N PHE A 261 -17.85 -5.41 -18.25
CA PHE A 261 -19.17 -4.79 -18.08
C PHE A 261 -19.93 -4.78 -19.40
N ARG A 262 -19.32 -4.26 -20.48
CA ARG A 262 -19.94 -4.20 -21.81
C ARG A 262 -20.34 -5.57 -22.36
N ALA A 263 -19.53 -6.60 -22.11
CA ALA A 263 -19.82 -7.97 -22.51
C ALA A 263 -20.98 -8.61 -21.73
N LEU A 264 -21.23 -8.17 -20.49
CA LEU A 264 -22.29 -8.68 -19.63
C LEU A 264 -23.57 -7.84 -19.69
N ASP A 265 -23.54 -6.68 -20.34
CA ASP A 265 -24.71 -5.83 -20.50
C ASP A 265 -25.83 -6.58 -21.21
N GLY A 266 -27.05 -6.42 -20.73
CA GLY A 266 -28.25 -7.14 -21.26
C GLY A 266 -28.34 -8.64 -20.89
N THR A 267 -27.34 -9.21 -20.19
CA THR A 267 -27.38 -10.63 -19.77
C THR A 267 -28.00 -10.84 -18.37
N GLY A 268 -28.32 -9.76 -17.66
CA GLY A 268 -28.76 -9.79 -16.26
C GLY A 268 -27.60 -9.87 -15.25
N ARG A 269 -26.32 -9.93 -15.71
CA ARG A 269 -25.12 -9.94 -14.88
C ARG A 269 -24.40 -8.58 -14.83
N ALA A 270 -24.93 -7.58 -15.48
CA ALA A 270 -24.50 -6.20 -15.38
C ALA A 270 -25.72 -5.28 -15.38
N THR A 271 -25.63 -4.17 -14.69
CA THR A 271 -26.69 -3.16 -14.61
C THR A 271 -26.11 -1.77 -14.41
N ALA A 272 -26.80 -0.77 -14.97
CA ALA A 272 -26.55 0.65 -14.77
C ALA A 272 -27.75 1.38 -14.14
N GLN A 273 -28.81 0.64 -13.76
CA GLN A 273 -29.98 1.20 -13.10
C GLN A 273 -29.69 1.35 -11.62
N ILE A 274 -29.73 2.57 -11.09
CA ILE A 274 -29.33 2.88 -9.72
C ILE A 274 -30.11 2.06 -8.67
N GLU A 275 -31.40 1.81 -8.91
CA GLU A 275 -32.23 1.01 -8.00
C GLU A 275 -31.74 -0.43 -7.90
N GLN A 276 -31.31 -1.01 -9.03
CA GLN A 276 -30.76 -2.36 -9.05
C GLN A 276 -29.35 -2.39 -8.48
N VAL A 277 -28.53 -1.35 -8.72
CA VAL A 277 -27.17 -1.22 -8.17
C VAL A 277 -27.25 -1.18 -6.65
N VAL A 278 -28.08 -0.31 -6.07
CA VAL A 278 -28.23 -0.16 -4.62
C VAL A 278 -28.71 -1.46 -3.97
N ALA A 279 -29.74 -2.10 -4.53
CA ALA A 279 -30.25 -3.38 -4.03
C ALA A 279 -29.17 -4.49 -4.12
N ALA A 280 -28.44 -4.58 -5.23
CA ALA A 280 -27.38 -5.56 -5.39
C ALA A 280 -26.19 -5.31 -4.44
N ALA A 281 -25.85 -4.04 -4.17
CA ALA A 281 -24.83 -3.68 -3.19
C ALA A 281 -25.21 -4.12 -1.77
N ALA A 282 -26.44 -3.81 -1.36
CA ALA A 282 -26.98 -4.21 -0.07
C ALA A 282 -27.03 -5.73 0.12
N ASP A 283 -27.24 -6.49 -0.96
CA ASP A 283 -27.21 -7.96 -0.95
C ASP A 283 -25.79 -8.56 -1.07
N GLY A 284 -24.76 -7.74 -1.29
CA GLY A 284 -23.38 -8.22 -1.52
C GLY A 284 -23.18 -8.93 -2.86
N ARG A 285 -24.04 -8.68 -3.83
CA ARG A 285 -23.99 -9.32 -5.15
C ARG A 285 -23.09 -8.59 -6.16
N ILE A 286 -22.59 -7.40 -5.82
CA ILE A 286 -21.68 -6.67 -6.71
C ILE A 286 -20.28 -7.23 -6.61
N ASP A 287 -19.69 -7.55 -7.75
CA ASP A 287 -18.29 -7.89 -7.94
C ASP A 287 -17.46 -6.62 -8.19
N THR A 288 -17.90 -5.81 -9.16
CA THR A 288 -17.24 -4.57 -9.53
C THR A 288 -18.30 -3.47 -9.70
N LEU A 289 -18.08 -2.33 -9.05
CA LEU A 289 -18.90 -1.13 -9.14
C LEU A 289 -18.09 0.02 -9.74
N PHE A 290 -18.64 0.67 -10.73
CA PHE A 290 -18.15 1.94 -11.28
C PHE A 290 -19.06 3.05 -10.79
N VAL A 291 -18.49 4.11 -10.24
CA VAL A 291 -19.20 5.29 -9.74
C VAL A 291 -18.63 6.53 -10.43
N ARG A 292 -19.49 7.38 -10.98
CA ARG A 292 -19.08 8.62 -11.62
C ARG A 292 -18.64 9.64 -10.57
N GLU A 293 -17.43 10.16 -10.71
CA GLU A 293 -16.88 11.18 -9.84
C GLU A 293 -17.73 12.45 -9.83
N GLY A 294 -17.98 12.99 -8.63
CA GLY A 294 -18.78 14.20 -8.45
C GLY A 294 -20.28 14.05 -8.72
N ALA A 295 -20.76 12.84 -9.05
CA ALA A 295 -22.19 12.59 -9.17
C ALA A 295 -22.82 12.37 -7.78
N GLU A 296 -24.07 12.76 -7.64
CA GLU A 296 -24.91 12.53 -6.48
C GLU A 296 -26.28 12.03 -6.92
N VAL A 297 -26.78 11.00 -6.27
CA VAL A 297 -28.13 10.49 -6.51
C VAL A 297 -28.89 10.49 -5.18
N PRO A 298 -29.58 11.61 -4.86
CA PRO A 298 -30.34 11.70 -3.63
C PRO A 298 -31.51 10.73 -3.60
N GLY A 299 -31.68 10.03 -2.49
CA GLY A 299 -32.76 9.07 -2.38
C GLY A 299 -32.88 8.45 -1.01
N HIS A 300 -33.67 7.42 -0.94
CA HIS A 300 -33.85 6.57 0.22
C HIS A 300 -33.91 5.11 -0.21
N PHE A 301 -33.23 4.25 0.51
CA PHE A 301 -33.27 2.80 0.34
C PHE A 301 -33.83 2.14 1.60
N ASP A 302 -34.88 1.33 1.43
CA ASP A 302 -35.42 0.49 2.49
C ASP A 302 -34.90 -0.95 2.36
N PRO A 303 -33.99 -1.38 3.22
CA PRO A 303 -33.41 -2.73 3.17
C PRO A 303 -34.43 -3.85 3.35
N ALA A 304 -35.52 -3.61 4.09
CA ALA A 304 -36.53 -4.62 4.36
C ALA A 304 -37.41 -4.94 3.15
N THR A 305 -37.69 -3.93 2.34
CA THR A 305 -38.53 -4.07 1.13
C THR A 305 -37.71 -4.06 -0.16
N GLN A 306 -36.39 -3.84 -0.08
CA GLN A 306 -35.47 -3.67 -1.22
C GLN A 306 -35.91 -2.52 -2.16
N ARG A 307 -36.61 -1.55 -1.62
CA ARG A 307 -37.18 -0.45 -2.41
C ARG A 307 -36.28 0.78 -2.36
N VAL A 308 -35.95 1.27 -3.52
CA VAL A 308 -35.27 2.56 -3.73
C VAL A 308 -36.31 3.61 -4.11
N VAL A 309 -36.23 4.78 -3.53
CA VAL A 309 -37.05 5.94 -3.85
C VAL A 309 -36.12 7.12 -4.13
N LEU A 310 -36.12 7.60 -5.34
CA LEU A 310 -35.39 8.81 -5.74
C LEU A 310 -36.18 10.05 -5.27
N THR A 311 -35.49 11.02 -4.64
CA THR A 311 -36.16 12.23 -4.12
C THR A 311 -35.18 13.41 -4.23
N ASP A 312 -35.63 14.53 -4.76
CA ASP A 312 -34.85 15.77 -4.91
C ASP A 312 -34.37 16.40 -3.57
N GLY A 313 -34.76 15.85 -2.45
CA GLY A 313 -34.38 16.30 -1.09
C GLY A 313 -33.96 15.14 -0.19
N GLY A 314 -33.56 14.02 -0.76
CA GLY A 314 -33.09 12.84 -0.01
C GLY A 314 -31.89 13.15 0.88
N HIS A 315 -31.84 12.54 2.06
CA HIS A 315 -30.76 12.71 3.03
C HIS A 315 -29.60 11.73 2.81
N THR A 316 -29.77 10.76 1.92
CA THR A 316 -28.75 9.75 1.59
C THR A 316 -28.38 9.87 0.14
N ASP A 317 -27.08 9.90 -0.14
CA ASP A 317 -26.57 9.69 -1.48
C ASP A 317 -26.54 8.19 -1.75
N LEU A 318 -27.30 7.74 -2.74
CA LEU A 318 -27.40 6.34 -3.12
C LEU A 318 -26.12 5.79 -3.76
N LEU A 319 -25.29 6.67 -4.35
CA LEU A 319 -23.98 6.26 -4.88
C LEU A 319 -23.01 5.94 -3.75
N ASP A 320 -22.93 6.81 -2.73
CA ASP A 320 -22.12 6.58 -1.54
C ASP A 320 -22.57 5.30 -0.80
N LEU A 321 -23.89 5.10 -0.70
CA LEU A 321 -24.46 3.89 -0.11
C LEU A 321 -24.02 2.64 -0.87
N ALA A 322 -24.18 2.64 -2.18
CA ALA A 322 -23.84 1.49 -3.03
C ALA A 322 -22.31 1.21 -3.01
N ALA A 323 -21.51 2.26 -3.07
CA ALA A 323 -20.05 2.15 -3.04
C ALA A 323 -19.55 1.59 -1.68
N THR A 324 -20.07 2.14 -0.58
CA THR A 324 -19.74 1.68 0.78
C THR A 324 -20.15 0.23 0.99
N ASP A 325 -21.38 -0.15 0.66
CA ASP A 325 -21.87 -1.51 0.84
C ASP A 325 -21.12 -2.52 -0.06
N THR A 326 -20.77 -2.12 -1.29
CA THR A 326 -19.95 -2.93 -2.20
C THR A 326 -18.58 -3.20 -1.61
N PHE A 327 -17.89 -2.14 -1.14
CA PHE A 327 -16.57 -2.26 -0.52
C PHE A 327 -16.60 -3.14 0.74
N LEU A 328 -17.51 -2.87 1.66
CA LEU A 328 -17.63 -3.63 2.92
C LEU A 328 -17.93 -5.12 2.70
N ARG A 329 -18.49 -5.48 1.55
CA ARG A 329 -18.79 -6.88 1.16
C ARG A 329 -17.76 -7.48 0.20
N GLY A 330 -16.57 -6.83 0.07
CA GLY A 330 -15.44 -7.33 -0.71
C GLY A 330 -15.65 -7.26 -2.22
N GLY A 331 -16.42 -6.31 -2.71
CA GLY A 331 -16.45 -5.91 -4.12
C GLY A 331 -15.46 -4.80 -4.40
N THR A 332 -15.04 -4.67 -5.64
CA THR A 332 -14.16 -3.59 -6.10
C THR A 332 -14.98 -2.36 -6.49
N VAL A 333 -14.53 -1.17 -6.11
CA VAL A 333 -15.17 0.10 -6.49
C VAL A 333 -14.20 0.97 -7.25
N HIS A 334 -14.56 1.36 -8.48
CA HIS A 334 -13.83 2.33 -9.28
C HIS A 334 -14.56 3.66 -9.29
N ARG A 335 -13.89 4.73 -8.87
CA ARG A 335 -14.38 6.10 -8.98
C ARG A 335 -13.77 6.71 -10.25
N LEU A 336 -14.60 7.12 -11.21
CA LEU A 336 -14.17 7.47 -12.54
C LEU A 336 -14.78 8.80 -13.00
N GLU A 337 -14.04 9.55 -13.81
CA GLU A 337 -14.58 10.69 -14.53
C GLU A 337 -15.68 10.23 -15.53
N ALA A 338 -16.53 11.18 -15.95
CA ALA A 338 -17.71 10.88 -16.77
C ALA A 338 -17.38 10.18 -18.10
N ASP A 339 -16.28 10.56 -18.76
CA ASP A 339 -15.80 9.99 -20.02
C ASP A 339 -15.14 8.62 -19.85
N ALA A 340 -14.69 8.33 -18.62
CA ALA A 340 -14.09 7.06 -18.25
C ALA A 340 -15.11 6.00 -17.81
N MET A 341 -16.38 6.34 -17.64
CA MET A 341 -17.43 5.38 -17.27
C MET A 341 -17.69 4.35 -18.40
N PRO A 342 -18.01 3.08 -18.05
CA PRO A 342 -18.31 2.06 -19.05
C PRO A 342 -19.61 2.33 -19.83
N THR A 343 -20.49 3.17 -19.29
CA THR A 343 -21.78 3.61 -19.85
C THR A 343 -22.12 5.01 -19.36
N PRO A 344 -22.91 5.82 -20.09
CA PRO A 344 -23.28 7.19 -19.69
C PRO A 344 -24.31 7.19 -18.55
N SER A 345 -23.92 6.74 -17.35
CA SER A 345 -24.74 6.70 -16.14
C SER A 345 -23.91 7.13 -14.94
N GLU A 346 -24.56 7.38 -13.81
CA GLU A 346 -23.88 7.72 -12.55
C GLU A 346 -23.25 6.51 -11.88
N ALA A 347 -23.80 5.31 -12.14
CA ALA A 347 -23.26 4.05 -11.66
C ALA A 347 -23.39 2.95 -12.69
N ALA A 348 -22.48 1.97 -12.62
CA ALA A 348 -22.56 0.73 -13.40
C ALA A 348 -21.98 -0.41 -12.56
N ALA A 349 -22.60 -1.57 -12.53
CA ALA A 349 -22.21 -2.69 -11.69
C ALA A 349 -22.12 -4.00 -12.48
N ILE A 350 -21.10 -4.80 -12.16
CA ILE A 350 -20.97 -6.19 -12.57
C ILE A 350 -21.39 -7.05 -11.37
N LEU A 351 -22.28 -7.99 -11.59
CA LEU A 351 -22.79 -8.87 -10.56
C LEU A 351 -22.02 -10.19 -10.52
N ARG A 352 -21.85 -10.75 -9.32
CA ARG A 352 -21.18 -12.04 -9.08
C ARG A 352 -21.97 -13.21 -9.69
N TYR A 353 -23.29 -13.13 -9.65
CA TYR A 353 -24.25 -14.13 -10.14
C TYR A 353 -25.58 -13.51 -10.51
#